data_3ecb9205d4578edc6078d7f4cab264e1
#
_entry.id   3ecb9205d4578edc6078d7f4cab264e1
#
_cell.length_a   1.000
_cell.length_b   1.000
_cell.length_c   1.000
_cell.angle_alpha   90.00
_cell.angle_beta   90.00
_cell.angle_gamma   90.00
#
_symmetry.space_group_name_H-M   'P 1'
#
loop_
_entity.id
_entity.type
_entity.pdbx_description
1 polymer ?
#
loop_
_entity_poly.entity_id
_entity_poly.type
_entity_poly.pdbx_seq_one_letter_code
_entity_poly.pdbx_strand_id
1 'polypeptide(L)'
;GMTSSVPDAFMITGKHPVQRLRFSNGMELRCTPNRRILTYDRGWREARQLGADDRVRALDLPTMAIAADWAVPVSADWEAYRTKGDHGQPLRLPDVWSDEFAHYIGWLVGDGSTSGASTVTTYGSADDRSEILPAHQRLVEHVNDGRPIKLAEQANGTAHLRLTRRPLKRFLETLGVVSATGEHKSVPWAIEQAPPEIVAAFLRGLFDADGGVASHHELGPYVGLSSLSVDLLRGVQRLLSTFGIASTVNAARRSGKVPVIVPSEPADPPAVAPSPAGAPPRASFQLRLRGAAMRQFAVDIGFSLSRKAAALDAWIATDDVAVGDPWADTSIRLDERLDEGIELTYEIIEPRNRSYVVNGIAVGNGEPCG
;
A
#
# COMPACT_ATOMS: atom_id res chain seq x y z
N GLY A 1 -10.16 -0.57 -22.75
CA GLY A 1 -9.26 -1.40 -21.94
C GLY A 1 -7.93 -0.69 -21.72
N MET A 2 -7.19 -1.14 -20.73
CA MET A 2 -5.81 -0.69 -20.49
C MET A 2 -4.88 -1.43 -21.44
N THR A 3 -3.93 -0.72 -22.02
CA THR A 3 -2.85 -1.32 -22.81
C THR A 3 -1.52 -0.78 -22.31
N SER A 4 -0.52 -1.63 -22.34
CA SER A 4 0.83 -1.18 -22.06
C SER A 4 1.46 -0.52 -23.28
N SER A 5 2.19 0.54 -23.02
CA SER A 5 3.00 1.20 -24.05
C SER A 5 4.29 1.74 -23.43
N VAL A 6 5.29 1.92 -24.29
CA VAL A 6 6.51 2.63 -23.92
C VAL A 6 6.29 4.10 -24.27
N PRO A 7 6.50 5.05 -23.34
CA PRO A 7 6.40 6.47 -23.67
C PRO A 7 7.49 6.89 -24.65
N ASP A 8 7.14 7.75 -25.61
CA ASP A 8 8.10 8.32 -26.56
C ASP A 8 9.06 9.30 -25.87
N ALA A 9 8.57 10.00 -24.85
CA ALA A 9 9.37 10.96 -24.11
C ALA A 9 8.88 11.16 -22.69
N PHE A 10 9.84 11.44 -21.81
CA PHE A 10 9.63 12.04 -20.50
C PHE A 10 10.41 13.35 -20.47
N MET A 11 9.75 14.46 -20.31
CA MET A 11 10.39 15.77 -20.42
C MET A 11 9.98 16.73 -19.30
N ILE A 12 10.87 17.67 -19.00
CA ILE A 12 10.57 18.80 -18.13
C ILE A 12 9.90 19.87 -19.00
N THR A 13 8.68 20.29 -18.61
CA THR A 13 7.91 21.30 -19.36
C THR A 13 8.10 22.73 -18.85
N GLY A 14 8.78 22.88 -17.70
CA GLY A 14 9.03 24.17 -17.09
C GLY A 14 8.25 24.37 -15.79
N LYS A 15 8.17 25.61 -15.34
CA LYS A 15 7.44 25.98 -14.11
C LYS A 15 6.04 26.44 -14.48
N HIS A 16 5.03 25.76 -13.98
CA HIS A 16 3.61 26.06 -14.23
C HIS A 16 2.81 26.07 -12.94
N PRO A 17 1.63 26.73 -12.91
CA PRO A 17 0.69 26.59 -11.81
C PRO A 17 0.29 25.12 -11.62
N VAL A 18 0.29 24.67 -10.37
CA VAL A 18 -0.10 23.32 -9.98
C VAL A 18 -1.26 23.40 -9.02
N GLN A 19 -2.22 22.53 -9.21
CA GLN A 19 -3.34 22.30 -8.29
C GLN A 19 -3.34 20.87 -7.78
N ARG A 20 -3.79 20.69 -6.56
CA ARG A 20 -4.07 19.40 -5.96
C ARG A 20 -5.57 19.14 -6.01
N LEU A 21 -5.95 18.05 -6.62
CA LEU A 21 -7.33 17.55 -6.66
C LEU A 21 -7.42 16.38 -5.67
N ARG A 22 -8.38 16.45 -4.75
CA ARG A 22 -8.72 15.34 -3.86
C ARG A 22 -10.07 14.78 -4.25
N PHE A 23 -10.16 13.45 -4.32
CA PHE A 23 -11.36 12.75 -4.76
C PHE A 23 -12.05 12.01 -3.60
N SER A 24 -13.32 11.67 -3.79
CA SER A 24 -14.21 11.07 -2.80
C SER A 24 -13.71 9.74 -2.21
N ASN A 25 -12.84 9.03 -2.92
CA ASN A 25 -12.20 7.81 -2.42
C ASN A 25 -10.85 8.05 -1.73
N GLY A 26 -10.44 9.31 -1.53
CA GLY A 26 -9.17 9.71 -0.92
C GLY A 26 -7.97 9.75 -1.86
N MET A 27 -8.13 9.39 -3.14
CA MET A 27 -7.09 9.59 -4.16
C MET A 27 -6.78 11.08 -4.33
N GLU A 28 -5.53 11.38 -4.65
CA GLU A 28 -5.09 12.75 -4.98
C GLU A 28 -4.33 12.78 -6.30
N LEU A 29 -4.55 13.83 -7.05
CA LEU A 29 -3.82 14.14 -8.27
C LEU A 29 -3.28 15.56 -8.20
N ARG A 30 -1.96 15.71 -8.38
CA ARG A 30 -1.32 17.00 -8.56
C ARG A 30 -1.08 17.21 -10.05
N CYS A 31 -1.60 18.27 -10.61
CA CYS A 31 -1.51 18.55 -12.04
C CYS A 31 -1.67 20.03 -12.36
N THR A 32 -1.33 20.39 -13.58
CA THR A 32 -1.63 21.72 -14.12
C THR A 32 -3.13 21.89 -14.37
N PRO A 33 -3.70 23.10 -14.30
CA PRO A 33 -5.14 23.35 -14.50
C PRO A 33 -5.69 22.87 -15.85
N ASN A 34 -4.87 22.81 -16.87
CA ASN A 34 -5.23 22.36 -18.23
C ASN A 34 -5.03 20.85 -18.46
N ARG A 35 -4.58 20.07 -17.44
CA ARG A 35 -4.47 18.62 -17.56
C ARG A 35 -5.82 18.01 -17.85
N ARG A 36 -5.92 17.18 -18.88
CA ARG A 36 -7.15 16.47 -19.25
C ARG A 36 -7.33 15.23 -18.37
N ILE A 37 -8.51 15.09 -17.80
CA ILE A 37 -8.92 13.99 -16.93
C ILE A 37 -10.13 13.33 -17.57
N LEU A 38 -10.16 12.00 -17.59
CA LEU A 38 -11.27 11.25 -18.18
C LEU A 38 -12.44 11.16 -17.19
N THR A 39 -13.62 11.57 -17.66
CA THR A 39 -14.88 11.41 -16.94
C THR A 39 -15.78 10.40 -17.66
N TYR A 40 -16.69 9.76 -16.92
CA TYR A 40 -17.68 8.84 -17.51
C TYR A 40 -18.72 9.57 -18.36
N ASP A 41 -19.16 10.73 -17.89
CA ASP A 41 -20.33 11.39 -18.42
C ASP A 41 -19.99 12.38 -19.54
N ARG A 42 -18.82 13.02 -19.50
CA ARG A 42 -18.46 14.13 -20.39
C ARG A 42 -17.13 13.92 -21.14
N GLY A 43 -16.57 12.70 -21.11
CA GLY A 43 -15.27 12.41 -21.74
C GLY A 43 -14.12 13.18 -21.11
N TRP A 44 -13.16 13.63 -21.93
CA TRP A 44 -11.99 14.37 -21.46
C TRP A 44 -12.34 15.79 -21.02
N ARG A 45 -11.99 16.14 -19.79
CA ARG A 45 -12.16 17.48 -19.20
C ARG A 45 -10.86 18.00 -18.64
N GLU A 46 -10.62 19.30 -18.78
CA GLU A 46 -9.50 19.92 -18.08
C GLU A 46 -9.73 19.92 -16.58
N ALA A 47 -8.66 19.74 -15.82
CA ALA A 47 -8.71 19.69 -14.36
C ALA A 47 -9.43 20.91 -13.75
N ARG A 48 -9.22 22.12 -14.31
CA ARG A 48 -9.91 23.35 -13.89
C ARG A 48 -11.43 23.36 -14.13
N GLN A 49 -11.91 22.52 -15.04
CA GLN A 49 -13.31 22.44 -15.46
C GLN A 49 -14.11 21.36 -14.71
N LEU A 50 -13.42 20.52 -13.91
CA LEU A 50 -14.11 19.51 -13.11
C LEU A 50 -14.99 20.16 -12.06
N GLY A 51 -16.25 19.75 -12.02
CA GLY A 51 -17.20 20.07 -10.95
C GLY A 51 -17.42 18.90 -9.98
N ALA A 52 -18.14 19.18 -8.90
CA ALA A 52 -18.48 18.16 -7.89
C ALA A 52 -19.36 17.02 -8.45
N ASP A 53 -20.11 17.28 -9.53
CA ASP A 53 -21.00 16.30 -10.15
C ASP A 53 -20.31 15.41 -11.19
N ASP A 54 -19.07 15.77 -11.60
CA ASP A 54 -18.34 14.98 -12.57
C ASP A 54 -17.93 13.63 -11.99
N ARG A 55 -18.23 12.57 -12.73
CA ARG A 55 -17.83 11.21 -12.42
C ARG A 55 -16.49 10.92 -13.08
N VAL A 56 -15.41 11.06 -12.32
CA VAL A 56 -14.05 10.81 -12.82
C VAL A 56 -13.79 9.30 -12.87
N ARG A 57 -13.13 8.86 -13.92
CA ARG A 57 -12.76 7.45 -14.12
C ARG A 57 -11.49 7.13 -13.35
N ALA A 58 -11.62 6.29 -12.31
CA ALA A 58 -10.51 5.65 -11.65
C ALA A 58 -10.11 4.35 -12.36
N LEU A 59 -8.92 3.84 -12.05
CA LEU A 59 -8.46 2.55 -12.53
C LEU A 59 -9.32 1.43 -11.91
N ASP A 60 -10.00 0.69 -12.76
CA ASP A 60 -11.00 -0.32 -12.42
C ASP A 60 -10.71 -1.69 -13.03
N LEU A 61 -9.61 -1.82 -13.73
CA LEU A 61 -9.20 -3.06 -14.38
C LEU A 61 -7.76 -3.41 -13.99
N PRO A 62 -7.45 -4.71 -13.82
CA PRO A 62 -6.09 -5.13 -13.58
C PRO A 62 -5.14 -4.59 -14.67
N THR A 63 -4.02 -4.05 -14.23
CA THR A 63 -2.94 -3.67 -15.14
C THR A 63 -1.99 -4.86 -15.24
N MET A 64 -1.81 -5.37 -16.43
CA MET A 64 -0.77 -6.37 -16.66
C MET A 64 0.59 -5.69 -16.55
N ALA A 65 1.39 -6.07 -15.56
CA ALA A 65 2.80 -5.66 -15.52
C ALA A 65 3.50 -6.25 -16.74
N ILE A 66 4.18 -5.38 -17.51
CA ILE A 66 4.99 -5.85 -18.61
C ILE A 66 6.35 -6.16 -18.03
N ALA A 67 6.76 -7.43 -18.17
CA ALA A 67 8.12 -7.89 -17.92
C ALA A 67 8.73 -7.26 -16.67
N ALA A 68 8.08 -7.44 -15.52
CA ALA A 68 8.68 -7.06 -14.25
C ALA A 68 9.94 -7.90 -14.03
N ASP A 69 11.02 -7.24 -13.69
CA ASP A 69 12.27 -7.91 -13.35
C ASP A 69 12.12 -8.57 -11.97
N TRP A 70 12.44 -9.86 -11.89
CA TRP A 70 12.48 -10.58 -10.63
C TRP A 70 13.74 -10.28 -9.81
N ALA A 71 14.72 -9.58 -10.38
CA ALA A 71 15.87 -9.08 -9.64
C ALA A 71 15.44 -8.03 -8.60
N VAL A 72 15.99 -8.15 -7.40
CA VAL A 72 15.82 -7.09 -6.39
C VAL A 72 16.60 -5.86 -6.84
N PRO A 73 15.97 -4.67 -6.99
CA PRO A 73 16.65 -3.50 -7.54
C PRO A 73 17.58 -2.88 -6.50
N VAL A 74 18.85 -3.26 -6.54
CA VAL A 74 19.88 -2.76 -5.63
C VAL A 74 20.61 -1.60 -6.26
N SER A 75 20.75 -0.49 -5.51
CA SER A 75 21.47 0.69 -6.01
C SER A 75 22.98 0.46 -6.04
N ALA A 76 23.68 1.16 -6.94
CA ALA A 76 25.14 1.15 -7.01
C ALA A 76 25.80 1.59 -5.68
N ASP A 77 25.15 2.45 -4.92
CA ASP A 77 25.62 2.89 -3.58
C ASP A 77 25.65 1.74 -2.58
N TRP A 78 24.75 0.76 -2.73
CA TRP A 78 24.73 -0.44 -1.89
C TRP A 78 26.00 -1.27 -2.06
N GLU A 79 26.44 -1.54 -3.28
CA GLU A 79 27.67 -2.30 -3.56
C GLU A 79 28.90 -1.60 -2.98
N ALA A 80 28.97 -0.28 -3.07
CA ALA A 80 30.04 0.50 -2.43
C ALA A 80 29.99 0.43 -0.90
N TYR A 81 28.80 0.38 -0.30
CA TYR A 81 28.62 0.22 1.14
C TYR A 81 28.98 -1.19 1.62
N ARG A 82 28.58 -2.23 0.88
CA ARG A 82 28.87 -3.62 1.20
C ARG A 82 30.36 -3.89 1.34
N THR A 83 31.16 -3.25 0.51
CA THR A 83 32.64 -3.41 0.53
C THR A 83 33.32 -2.65 1.65
N LYS A 84 32.73 -1.58 2.19
CA LYS A 84 33.36 -0.69 3.16
C LYS A 84 32.96 -0.92 4.62
N GLY A 85 31.84 -1.56 4.87
CA GLY A 85 31.12 -1.32 6.14
C GLY A 85 31.00 -2.48 7.11
N ASP A 86 31.31 -3.70 6.75
CA ASP A 86 31.09 -4.83 7.63
C ASP A 86 32.38 -5.59 7.93
N HIS A 87 33.01 -5.28 9.07
CA HIS A 87 34.05 -6.14 9.65
C HIS A 87 33.44 -7.41 10.26
N GLY A 88 32.14 -7.64 10.01
CA GLY A 88 31.38 -8.73 10.53
C GLY A 88 31.30 -9.91 9.56
N GLN A 89 30.52 -10.84 9.97
CA GLN A 89 30.28 -12.09 9.27
C GLN A 89 29.36 -11.86 8.05
N PRO A 90 29.46 -12.68 6.99
CA PRO A 90 28.69 -12.47 5.76
C PRO A 90 27.17 -12.46 5.99
N LEU A 91 26.46 -11.73 5.14
CA LEU A 91 25.00 -11.79 4.98
C LEU A 91 24.69 -12.36 3.59
N ARG A 92 23.61 -13.14 3.51
CA ARG A 92 23.04 -13.62 2.25
C ARG A 92 21.83 -12.78 1.92
N LEU A 93 22.07 -11.60 1.37
CA LEU A 93 20.98 -10.70 0.99
C LEU A 93 20.30 -11.21 -0.29
N PRO A 94 18.96 -11.12 -0.39
CA PRO A 94 18.26 -11.55 -1.59
C PRO A 94 18.65 -10.70 -2.80
N ASP A 95 18.96 -11.35 -3.92
CA ASP A 95 19.18 -10.75 -5.24
C ASP A 95 17.99 -10.96 -6.18
N VAL A 96 17.09 -11.89 -5.83
CA VAL A 96 15.85 -12.19 -6.53
C VAL A 96 14.68 -12.08 -5.56
N TRP A 97 13.57 -11.53 -6.02
CA TRP A 97 12.34 -11.46 -5.26
C TRP A 97 11.80 -12.87 -4.94
N SER A 98 11.28 -13.04 -3.74
CA SER A 98 10.47 -14.18 -3.34
C SER A 98 9.25 -13.72 -2.55
N ASP A 99 8.21 -14.55 -2.54
CA ASP A 99 6.97 -14.29 -1.79
C ASP A 99 7.27 -14.11 -0.30
N GLU A 100 8.14 -14.93 0.27
CA GLU A 100 8.51 -14.85 1.68
C GLU A 100 9.22 -13.53 2.02
N PHE A 101 10.11 -13.08 1.13
CA PHE A 101 10.82 -11.82 1.34
C PHE A 101 9.88 -10.61 1.20
N ALA A 102 9.00 -10.61 0.20
CA ALA A 102 8.02 -9.56 0.01
C ALA A 102 7.00 -9.51 1.15
N HIS A 103 6.52 -10.67 1.60
CA HIS A 103 5.63 -10.79 2.76
C HIS A 103 6.31 -10.26 4.04
N TYR A 104 7.58 -10.62 4.26
CA TYR A 104 8.36 -10.12 5.40
C TYR A 104 8.50 -8.58 5.36
N ILE A 105 8.76 -8.00 4.17
CA ILE A 105 8.81 -6.52 4.02
C ILE A 105 7.44 -5.91 4.35
N GLY A 106 6.34 -6.50 3.88
CA GLY A 106 4.98 -6.05 4.21
C GLY A 106 4.72 -6.06 5.70
N TRP A 107 5.06 -7.15 6.37
CA TRP A 107 4.96 -7.27 7.84
C TRP A 107 5.86 -6.26 8.57
N LEU A 108 7.09 -6.06 8.10
CA LEU A 108 8.03 -5.08 8.67
C LEU A 108 7.51 -3.64 8.55
N VAL A 109 6.88 -3.30 7.43
CA VAL A 109 6.25 -1.99 7.24
C VAL A 109 5.04 -1.83 8.17
N GLY A 110 4.24 -2.86 8.40
CA GLY A 110 3.14 -2.86 9.36
C GLY A 110 3.64 -2.84 10.81
N ASP A 111 4.01 -4.01 11.32
CA ASP A 111 4.36 -4.29 12.72
C ASP A 111 5.87 -4.36 12.97
N GLY A 112 6.65 -3.63 12.20
CA GLY A 112 8.09 -3.59 12.38
C GLY A 112 8.67 -2.20 12.62
N SER A 113 9.96 -2.20 12.88
CA SER A 113 10.76 -0.97 12.99
C SER A 113 12.20 -1.22 12.54
N THR A 114 12.82 -0.18 11.99
CA THR A 114 14.24 -0.16 11.66
C THR A 114 14.88 1.00 12.42
N SER A 115 15.48 0.73 13.57
CA SER A 115 16.10 1.76 14.42
C SER A 115 17.57 1.44 14.72
N GLY A 116 18.41 2.46 14.76
CA GLY A 116 19.85 2.27 14.94
C GLY A 116 20.46 1.35 13.89
N ALA A 117 20.98 0.19 14.29
CA ALA A 117 21.50 -0.86 13.40
C ALA A 117 20.60 -2.09 13.32
N SER A 118 19.38 -2.02 13.90
CA SER A 118 18.51 -3.16 14.07
C SER A 118 17.29 -3.09 13.16
N THR A 119 16.88 -4.25 12.66
CA THR A 119 15.58 -4.54 12.09
C THR A 119 14.82 -5.39 13.08
N VAL A 120 13.59 -5.00 13.41
CA VAL A 120 12.74 -5.69 14.38
C VAL A 120 11.36 -5.88 13.79
N THR A 121 10.84 -7.10 13.83
CA THR A 121 9.43 -7.40 13.57
C THR A 121 8.76 -7.93 14.82
N THR A 122 7.52 -7.53 15.05
CA THR A 122 6.74 -7.84 16.26
C THR A 122 5.62 -8.81 15.91
N TYR A 123 5.40 -9.80 16.78
CA TYR A 123 4.35 -10.83 16.66
C TYR A 123 3.53 -10.84 17.95
N GLY A 124 2.29 -10.36 17.85
CA GLY A 124 1.47 -10.06 19.02
C GLY A 124 0.55 -11.19 19.44
N SER A 125 -0.09 -11.86 18.48
CA SER A 125 -1.06 -12.92 18.75
C SER A 125 -0.43 -14.31 18.77
N ALA A 126 -1.17 -15.30 19.28
CA ALA A 126 -0.78 -16.71 19.19
C ALA A 126 -0.69 -17.16 17.72
N ASP A 127 -1.63 -16.71 16.88
CA ASP A 127 -1.67 -17.03 15.45
C ASP A 127 -0.45 -16.42 14.72
N ASP A 128 -0.10 -15.14 14.99
CA ASP A 128 1.10 -14.52 14.42
C ASP A 128 2.35 -15.37 14.71
N ARG A 129 2.43 -15.90 15.92
CA ARG A 129 3.58 -16.68 16.39
C ARG A 129 3.62 -18.11 15.85
N SER A 130 2.46 -18.72 15.61
CA SER A 130 2.39 -20.09 15.10
C SER A 130 2.40 -20.17 13.57
N GLU A 131 1.77 -19.21 12.89
CA GLU A 131 1.57 -19.26 11.44
C GLU A 131 2.59 -18.44 10.67
N ILE A 132 2.99 -17.25 11.13
CA ILE A 132 3.84 -16.31 10.41
C ILE A 132 5.30 -16.32 10.87
N LEU A 133 5.53 -16.21 12.19
CA LEU A 133 6.87 -16.09 12.75
C LEU A 133 7.85 -17.19 12.29
N PRO A 134 7.47 -18.48 12.16
CA PRO A 134 8.42 -19.52 11.76
C PRO A 134 8.99 -19.33 10.34
N ALA A 135 8.19 -18.81 9.40
CA ALA A 135 8.65 -18.51 8.05
C ALA A 135 9.59 -17.30 8.05
N HIS A 136 9.20 -16.22 8.72
CA HIS A 136 10.03 -15.02 8.86
C HIS A 136 11.35 -15.29 9.59
N GLN A 137 11.34 -16.15 10.63
CA GLN A 137 12.54 -16.53 11.34
C GLN A 137 13.51 -17.28 10.42
N ARG A 138 13.03 -18.28 9.67
CA ARG A 138 13.88 -19.00 8.69
C ARG A 138 14.47 -18.07 7.65
N LEU A 139 13.68 -17.13 7.12
CA LEU A 139 14.17 -16.13 6.16
C LEU A 139 15.28 -15.28 6.77
N VAL A 140 15.06 -14.71 7.96
CA VAL A 140 16.03 -13.81 8.61
C VAL A 140 17.29 -14.58 9.05
N GLU A 141 17.16 -15.83 9.48
CA GLU A 141 18.29 -16.71 9.76
C GLU A 141 19.07 -17.05 8.49
N HIS A 142 18.40 -17.32 7.36
CA HIS A 142 19.05 -17.48 6.07
C HIS A 142 19.84 -16.24 5.68
N VAL A 143 19.23 -15.07 5.75
CA VAL A 143 19.89 -13.76 5.52
C VAL A 143 21.09 -13.58 6.45
N ASN A 144 21.00 -14.06 7.69
CA ASN A 144 22.10 -14.04 8.68
C ASN A 144 23.13 -15.16 8.50
N ASP A 145 23.25 -15.68 7.29
CA ASP A 145 24.17 -16.77 6.94
C ASP A 145 23.92 -18.09 7.72
N GLY A 146 22.66 -18.41 7.93
CA GLY A 146 22.20 -19.61 8.65
C GLY A 146 22.39 -19.59 10.16
N ARG A 147 22.73 -18.44 10.74
CA ARG A 147 22.89 -18.33 12.20
C ARG A 147 21.57 -18.11 12.88
N PRO A 148 21.30 -18.86 13.95
CA PRO A 148 20.02 -18.76 14.68
C PRO A 148 19.84 -17.39 15.31
N ILE A 149 18.59 -16.93 15.34
CA ILE A 149 18.20 -15.68 15.95
C ILE A 149 17.30 -15.98 17.15
N LYS A 150 17.69 -15.47 18.32
CA LYS A 150 16.87 -15.59 19.53
C LYS A 150 15.69 -14.62 19.45
N LEU A 151 14.51 -15.16 19.69
CA LEU A 151 13.31 -14.37 19.91
C LEU A 151 13.42 -13.66 21.26
N ALA A 152 13.04 -12.38 21.28
CA ALA A 152 12.98 -11.59 22.49
C ALA A 152 11.52 -11.48 22.94
N GLU A 153 11.16 -12.24 23.96
CA GLU A 153 9.85 -12.13 24.60
C GLU A 153 9.75 -10.80 25.35
N GLN A 154 8.64 -10.11 25.19
CA GLN A 154 8.35 -8.83 25.83
C GLN A 154 7.39 -9.04 27.01
N ALA A 155 7.45 -8.13 27.99
CA ALA A 155 6.58 -8.19 29.18
C ALA A 155 5.08 -8.11 28.85
N ASN A 156 4.72 -7.55 27.70
CA ASN A 156 3.34 -7.48 27.21
C ASN A 156 2.89 -8.73 26.43
N GLY A 157 3.69 -9.80 26.40
CA GLY A 157 3.39 -11.05 25.72
C GLY A 157 3.69 -11.07 24.22
N THR A 158 4.24 -10.00 23.63
CA THR A 158 4.66 -10.02 22.23
C THR A 158 6.05 -10.62 22.06
N ALA A 159 6.33 -11.21 20.89
CA ALA A 159 7.65 -11.69 20.51
C ALA A 159 8.28 -10.76 19.49
N HIS A 160 9.56 -10.47 19.67
CA HIS A 160 10.35 -9.69 18.72
C HIS A 160 11.38 -10.57 18.02
N LEU A 161 11.33 -10.60 16.69
CA LEU A 161 12.40 -11.12 15.86
C LEU A 161 13.34 -9.96 15.50
N ARG A 162 14.53 -9.94 16.11
CA ARG A 162 15.49 -8.82 15.99
C ARG A 162 16.77 -9.29 15.34
N LEU A 163 17.18 -8.60 14.28
CA LEU A 163 18.50 -8.75 13.68
C LEU A 163 19.24 -7.40 13.70
N THR A 164 20.36 -7.35 14.44
CA THR A 164 21.16 -6.13 14.57
C THR A 164 22.34 -6.21 13.60
N ARG A 165 22.10 -5.79 12.36
CA ARG A 165 23.09 -5.79 11.27
C ARG A 165 22.89 -4.55 10.40
N ARG A 166 23.85 -3.63 10.46
CA ARG A 166 23.81 -2.40 9.63
C ARG A 166 23.67 -2.66 8.14
N PRO A 167 24.38 -3.64 7.54
CA PRO A 167 24.22 -3.92 6.10
C PRO A 167 22.79 -4.31 5.73
N LEU A 168 22.12 -5.17 6.52
CA LEU A 168 20.71 -5.51 6.24
C LEU A 168 19.82 -4.27 6.30
N LYS A 169 19.96 -3.46 7.36
CA LYS A 169 19.16 -2.22 7.47
C LYS A 169 19.40 -1.33 6.26
N ARG A 170 20.65 -1.12 5.87
CA ARG A 170 21.00 -0.29 4.70
C ARG A 170 20.44 -0.85 3.40
N PHE A 171 20.52 -2.17 3.22
CA PHE A 171 19.90 -2.84 2.08
C PHE A 171 18.40 -2.56 2.01
N LEU A 172 17.65 -2.73 3.10
CA LEU A 172 16.22 -2.43 3.17
C LEU A 172 15.93 -0.94 2.89
N GLU A 173 16.78 -0.03 3.38
CA GLU A 173 16.67 1.41 3.08
C GLU A 173 16.85 1.70 1.59
N THR A 174 17.74 1.01 0.89
CA THR A 174 17.90 1.17 -0.57
C THR A 174 16.68 0.72 -1.34
N LEU A 175 15.88 -0.21 -0.79
CA LEU A 175 14.59 -0.62 -1.37
C LEU A 175 13.43 0.33 -1.02
N GLY A 176 13.68 1.35 -0.19
CA GLY A 176 12.66 2.29 0.25
C GLY A 176 11.95 1.92 1.56
N VAL A 177 12.46 0.91 2.30
CA VAL A 177 11.96 0.62 3.66
C VAL A 177 12.53 1.66 4.61
N VAL A 178 11.78 2.71 4.87
CA VAL A 178 12.24 3.84 5.69
C VAL A 178 12.11 3.55 7.17
N SER A 179 13.15 3.95 7.92
CA SER A 179 13.13 4.00 9.39
C SER A 179 12.30 5.22 9.82
N ALA A 180 10.98 5.14 9.66
CA ALA A 180 10.09 6.24 9.96
C ALA A 180 9.21 5.95 11.18
N THR A 181 8.82 7.01 11.88
CA THR A 181 7.71 6.93 12.84
C THR A 181 6.42 6.57 12.11
N GLY A 182 5.41 6.05 12.83
CA GLY A 182 4.18 5.57 12.23
C GLY A 182 3.50 6.53 11.24
N GLU A 183 3.72 7.85 11.40
CA GLU A 183 3.13 8.91 10.55
C GLU A 183 3.84 9.08 9.18
N HIS A 184 5.08 8.60 9.05
CA HIS A 184 5.91 8.79 7.85
C HIS A 184 6.21 7.48 7.10
N LYS A 185 5.51 6.41 7.42
CA LYS A 185 5.60 5.15 6.67
C LYS A 185 5.11 5.35 5.24
N SER A 186 5.71 4.63 4.28
CA SER A 186 5.28 4.61 2.88
C SER A 186 5.45 3.21 2.31
N VAL A 187 4.84 2.95 1.17
CA VAL A 187 5.16 1.76 0.36
C VAL A 187 6.60 1.90 -0.13
N PRO A 188 7.44 0.87 0.02
CA PRO A 188 8.78 0.89 -0.53
C PRO A 188 8.76 1.02 -2.05
N TRP A 189 9.56 1.92 -2.61
CA TRP A 189 9.57 2.18 -4.05
C TRP A 189 9.89 0.92 -4.88
N ALA A 190 10.72 0.02 -4.35
CA ALA A 190 11.08 -1.22 -5.00
C ALA A 190 9.87 -2.18 -5.18
N ILE A 191 8.89 -2.12 -4.29
CA ILE A 191 7.64 -2.87 -4.40
C ILE A 191 6.74 -2.29 -5.51
N GLU A 192 6.74 -0.97 -5.73
CA GLU A 192 5.96 -0.35 -6.82
C GLU A 192 6.45 -0.77 -8.22
N GLN A 193 7.67 -1.30 -8.32
CA GLN A 193 8.28 -1.78 -9.56
C GLN A 193 8.39 -3.31 -9.65
N ALA A 194 7.96 -4.02 -8.62
CA ALA A 194 8.07 -5.47 -8.53
C ALA A 194 7.01 -6.21 -9.37
N PRO A 195 7.21 -7.51 -9.68
CA PRO A 195 6.19 -8.36 -10.29
C PRO A 195 4.88 -8.36 -9.49
N PRO A 196 3.72 -8.54 -10.15
CA PRO A 196 2.42 -8.54 -9.48
C PRO A 196 2.33 -9.54 -8.32
N GLU A 197 2.93 -10.70 -8.44
CA GLU A 197 2.98 -11.73 -7.42
C GLU A 197 3.70 -11.24 -6.16
N ILE A 198 4.79 -10.51 -6.35
CA ILE A 198 5.57 -9.89 -5.28
C ILE A 198 4.82 -8.75 -4.61
N VAL A 199 4.12 -7.93 -5.41
CA VAL A 199 3.23 -6.88 -4.87
C VAL A 199 2.11 -7.51 -4.04
N ALA A 200 1.50 -8.61 -4.53
CA ALA A 200 0.46 -9.33 -3.78
C ALA A 200 0.99 -9.90 -2.46
N ALA A 201 2.19 -10.52 -2.48
CA ALA A 201 2.82 -11.05 -1.27
C ALA A 201 3.17 -9.93 -0.25
N PHE A 202 3.67 -8.78 -0.72
CA PHE A 202 3.88 -7.60 0.13
C PHE A 202 2.57 -7.11 0.77
N LEU A 203 1.51 -6.95 -0.03
CA LEU A 203 0.20 -6.52 0.47
C LEU A 203 -0.33 -7.52 1.48
N ARG A 204 -0.24 -8.83 1.20
CA ARG A 204 -0.64 -9.88 2.13
C ARG A 204 0.07 -9.74 3.48
N GLY A 205 1.40 -9.60 3.49
CA GLY A 205 2.17 -9.41 4.71
C GLY A 205 1.78 -8.15 5.49
N LEU A 206 1.49 -7.05 4.81
CA LEU A 206 1.04 -5.81 5.42
C LEU A 206 -0.38 -5.93 6.01
N PHE A 207 -1.31 -6.59 5.29
CA PHE A 207 -2.66 -6.84 5.77
C PHE A 207 -2.69 -7.90 6.88
N ASP A 208 -1.80 -8.89 6.85
CA ASP A 208 -1.63 -9.83 7.97
C ASP A 208 -1.17 -9.11 9.24
N ALA A 209 -0.26 -8.13 9.13
CA ALA A 209 0.22 -7.34 10.26
C ALA A 209 -0.86 -6.40 10.83
N ASP A 210 -1.40 -5.49 10.02
CA ASP A 210 -2.23 -4.35 10.46
C ASP A 210 -3.65 -4.36 9.93
N GLY A 211 -3.99 -5.25 8.99
CA GLY A 211 -5.32 -5.36 8.42
C GLY A 211 -6.27 -6.24 9.22
N GLY A 212 -7.53 -6.22 8.84
CA GLY A 212 -8.58 -7.04 9.43
C GLY A 212 -9.85 -7.06 8.58
N VAL A 213 -10.82 -7.84 9.03
CA VAL A 213 -12.15 -7.95 8.43
C VAL A 213 -13.17 -7.50 9.46
N ALA A 214 -13.94 -6.49 9.15
CA ALA A 214 -14.90 -5.89 10.07
C ALA A 214 -16.22 -5.58 9.37
N SER A 215 -17.24 -5.21 10.13
CA SER A 215 -18.51 -4.75 9.60
C SER A 215 -18.88 -3.39 10.17
N HIS A 216 -19.55 -2.59 9.35
CA HIS A 216 -20.14 -1.33 9.74
C HIS A 216 -21.67 -1.46 9.66
N HIS A 217 -22.38 -1.04 10.71
CA HIS A 217 -23.83 -1.25 10.84
C HIS A 217 -24.67 -0.74 9.66
N GLU A 218 -24.24 0.34 8.98
CA GLU A 218 -24.97 0.89 7.83
C GLU A 218 -24.38 0.48 6.48
N LEU A 219 -23.07 0.23 6.43
CA LEU A 219 -22.34 0.07 5.19
C LEU A 219 -21.87 -1.38 4.94
N GLY A 220 -22.22 -2.29 5.85
CA GLY A 220 -21.88 -3.70 5.76
C GLY A 220 -20.38 -4.02 5.98
N PRO A 221 -19.99 -5.24 5.61
CA PRO A 221 -18.63 -5.75 5.83
C PRO A 221 -17.58 -5.04 4.97
N TYR A 222 -16.34 -5.06 5.46
CA TYR A 222 -15.19 -4.54 4.73
C TYR A 222 -13.89 -5.21 5.18
N VAL A 223 -12.94 -5.33 4.26
CA VAL A 223 -11.53 -5.52 4.60
C VAL A 223 -10.93 -4.15 4.82
N GLY A 224 -10.18 -3.97 5.90
CA GLY A 224 -9.60 -2.68 6.23
C GLY A 224 -8.14 -2.75 6.64
N LEU A 225 -7.44 -1.64 6.46
CA LEU A 225 -6.07 -1.41 6.91
C LEU A 225 -6.02 -0.05 7.59
N SER A 226 -5.49 0.02 8.82
CA SER A 226 -5.37 1.28 9.57
C SER A 226 -3.91 1.72 9.65
N SER A 227 -3.65 3.03 9.54
CA SER A 227 -2.33 3.60 9.72
C SER A 227 -2.39 5.04 10.23
N LEU A 228 -1.32 5.49 10.88
CA LEU A 228 -1.07 6.91 11.15
C LEU A 228 -0.56 7.63 9.89
N SER A 229 -0.02 6.90 8.92
CA SER A 229 0.46 7.45 7.65
C SER A 229 -0.62 7.36 6.57
N VAL A 230 -1.11 8.50 6.11
CA VAL A 230 -1.98 8.58 4.94
C VAL A 230 -1.23 8.22 3.66
N ASP A 231 0.07 8.51 3.59
CA ASP A 231 0.90 8.22 2.42
C ASP A 231 1.10 6.72 2.22
N LEU A 232 1.25 5.95 3.31
CA LEU A 232 1.25 4.49 3.25
C LEU A 232 -0.07 3.98 2.67
N LEU A 233 -1.21 4.44 3.19
CA LEU A 233 -2.52 3.97 2.73
C LEU A 233 -2.81 4.36 1.29
N ARG A 234 -2.39 5.54 0.84
CA ARG A 234 -2.48 5.96 -0.57
C ARG A 234 -1.57 5.12 -1.47
N GLY A 235 -0.37 4.77 -1.01
CA GLY A 235 0.51 3.83 -1.70
C GLY A 235 -0.15 2.46 -1.86
N VAL A 236 -0.72 1.92 -0.77
CA VAL A 236 -1.49 0.67 -0.80
C VAL A 236 -2.70 0.78 -1.73
N GLN A 237 -3.43 1.90 -1.71
CA GLN A 237 -4.55 2.14 -2.62
C GLN A 237 -4.11 2.09 -4.09
N ARG A 238 -2.96 2.68 -4.44
CA ARG A 238 -2.40 2.59 -5.80
C ARG A 238 -2.05 1.14 -6.17
N LEU A 239 -1.37 0.39 -5.27
CA LEU A 239 -1.06 -1.02 -5.52
C LEU A 239 -2.33 -1.85 -5.73
N LEU A 240 -3.34 -1.70 -4.88
CA LEU A 240 -4.62 -2.39 -5.01
C LEU A 240 -5.30 -2.08 -6.35
N SER A 241 -5.23 -0.83 -6.81
CA SER A 241 -5.81 -0.44 -8.09
C SER A 241 -5.16 -1.14 -9.28
N THR A 242 -3.90 -1.57 -9.19
CA THR A 242 -3.24 -2.35 -10.25
C THR A 242 -3.81 -3.78 -10.39
N PHE A 243 -4.51 -4.28 -9.37
CA PHE A 243 -5.29 -5.52 -9.40
C PHE A 243 -6.77 -5.28 -9.74
N GLY A 244 -7.17 -4.04 -10.04
CA GLY A 244 -8.57 -3.69 -10.22
C GLY A 244 -9.37 -3.66 -8.92
N ILE A 245 -8.72 -3.62 -7.77
CA ILE A 245 -9.35 -3.61 -6.45
C ILE A 245 -9.61 -2.17 -6.02
N ALA A 246 -10.87 -1.76 -6.06
CA ALA A 246 -11.30 -0.45 -5.60
C ALA A 246 -11.19 -0.31 -4.08
N SER A 247 -10.73 0.84 -3.61
CA SER A 247 -10.61 1.11 -2.18
C SER A 247 -10.88 2.58 -1.86
N THR A 248 -11.18 2.86 -0.59
CA THR A 248 -11.37 4.23 -0.07
C THR A 248 -10.41 4.47 1.10
N VAL A 249 -9.81 5.66 1.14
CA VAL A 249 -8.96 6.12 2.24
C VAL A 249 -9.60 7.32 2.91
N ASN A 250 -9.91 7.19 4.18
CA ASN A 250 -10.56 8.24 4.97
C ASN A 250 -9.89 8.42 6.33
N ALA A 251 -10.08 9.58 6.94
CA ALA A 251 -9.74 9.77 8.34
C ALA A 251 -10.51 8.78 9.20
N ALA A 252 -9.82 8.08 10.08
CA ALA A 252 -10.45 7.13 10.98
C ALA A 252 -11.04 7.86 12.18
N ARG A 253 -12.27 7.49 12.57
CA ARG A 253 -12.90 8.04 13.79
C ARG A 253 -12.24 7.52 15.07
N ARG A 254 -11.53 6.40 15.01
CA ARG A 254 -10.81 5.76 16.12
C ARG A 254 -9.46 5.29 15.66
N SER A 255 -8.45 5.45 16.49
CA SER A 255 -7.11 4.87 16.27
C SER A 255 -7.12 3.39 16.67
N GLY A 256 -6.35 2.57 15.95
CA GLY A 256 -6.17 1.15 16.25
C GLY A 256 -6.27 0.26 15.03
N LYS A 257 -5.87 -1.00 15.19
CA LYS A 257 -5.97 -2.02 14.12
C LYS A 257 -7.43 -2.31 13.81
N VAL A 258 -7.69 -2.69 12.57
CA VAL A 258 -9.02 -3.19 12.16
C VAL A 258 -9.27 -4.52 12.86
N PRO A 259 -10.40 -4.70 13.56
CA PRO A 259 -10.72 -5.95 14.22
C PRO A 259 -10.97 -7.06 13.19
N VAL A 260 -10.93 -8.31 13.64
CA VAL A 260 -11.39 -9.46 12.87
C VAL A 260 -12.72 -9.91 13.45
N ILE A 261 -13.80 -9.71 12.70
CA ILE A 261 -15.17 -10.00 13.09
C ILE A 261 -15.76 -10.98 12.06
N VAL A 262 -16.43 -12.02 12.55
CA VAL A 262 -17.18 -12.98 11.72
C VAL A 262 -18.67 -12.66 11.73
N PRO A 263 -19.46 -13.06 10.71
CA PRO A 263 -20.88 -12.71 10.56
C PRO A 263 -21.77 -13.10 11.75
N SER A 264 -21.38 -14.14 12.51
CA SER A 264 -22.16 -14.66 13.63
C SER A 264 -21.89 -13.98 14.97
N GLU A 265 -20.89 -13.10 15.05
CA GLU A 265 -20.55 -12.38 16.27
C GLU A 265 -21.27 -11.03 16.33
N PRO A 266 -21.90 -10.68 17.46
CA PRO A 266 -22.41 -9.32 17.62
C PRO A 266 -21.25 -8.34 17.50
N ALA A 267 -21.48 -7.27 16.75
CA ALA A 267 -20.51 -6.21 16.50
C ALA A 267 -20.28 -5.33 17.75
N ASP A 268 -19.87 -5.94 18.87
CA ASP A 268 -19.35 -5.17 19.97
C ASP A 268 -18.00 -4.55 19.57
N PRO A 269 -17.89 -3.23 19.60
CA PRO A 269 -16.63 -2.60 19.23
C PRO A 269 -15.56 -3.07 20.23
N PRO A 270 -14.42 -3.60 19.74
CA PRO A 270 -13.34 -4.01 20.62
C PRO A 270 -12.96 -2.83 21.52
N ALA A 271 -12.76 -3.13 22.82
CA ALA A 271 -12.32 -2.15 23.79
C ALA A 271 -10.98 -1.56 23.33
N VAL A 272 -10.99 -0.30 22.91
CA VAL A 272 -9.77 0.43 22.57
C VAL A 272 -9.01 0.65 23.88
N ALA A 273 -7.78 0.12 23.94
CA ALA A 273 -6.89 0.47 25.06
C ALA A 273 -6.79 2.01 25.12
N PRO A 274 -7.01 2.62 26.28
CA PRO A 274 -6.94 4.07 26.41
C PRO A 274 -5.55 4.56 26.04
N SER A 275 -5.47 5.57 25.19
CA SER A 275 -4.21 6.29 24.97
C SER A 275 -3.68 6.84 26.31
N PRO A 276 -2.36 6.90 26.49
CA PRO A 276 -1.79 7.49 27.71
C PRO A 276 -2.41 8.85 27.96
N ALA A 277 -2.89 9.09 29.17
CA ALA A 277 -3.56 10.33 29.55
C ALA A 277 -2.65 11.54 29.25
N GLY A 278 -3.14 12.47 28.41
CA GLY A 278 -2.50 13.75 28.12
C GLY A 278 -1.86 13.92 26.75
N ALA A 279 -1.75 12.88 25.91
CA ALA A 279 -1.31 13.07 24.54
C ALA A 279 -2.48 13.49 23.63
N PRO A 280 -2.32 14.50 22.75
CA PRO A 280 -3.37 14.83 21.79
C PRO A 280 -3.67 13.63 20.89
N PRO A 281 -4.94 13.41 20.52
CA PRO A 281 -5.30 12.30 19.65
C PRO A 281 -4.56 12.45 18.32
N ARG A 282 -3.72 11.45 17.97
CA ARG A 282 -3.06 11.42 16.67
C ARG A 282 -4.09 11.12 15.59
N ALA A 283 -4.02 11.89 14.51
CA ALA A 283 -4.83 11.60 13.33
C ALA A 283 -4.48 10.18 12.84
N SER A 284 -5.49 9.35 12.66
CA SER A 284 -5.35 8.03 12.05
C SER A 284 -6.24 7.95 10.82
N PHE A 285 -5.84 7.10 9.89
CA PHE A 285 -6.53 6.90 8.62
C PHE A 285 -6.86 5.43 8.46
N GLN A 286 -7.86 5.15 7.64
CA GLN A 286 -8.26 3.79 7.34
C GLN A 286 -8.55 3.64 5.85
N LEU A 287 -7.95 2.61 5.25
CA LEU A 287 -8.28 2.12 3.92
C LEU A 287 -9.34 1.02 4.08
N ARG A 288 -10.34 1.01 3.19
CA ARG A 288 -11.44 0.03 3.20
C ARG A 288 -11.72 -0.50 1.81
N LEU A 289 -11.95 -1.79 1.75
CA LEU A 289 -12.42 -2.54 0.58
C LEU A 289 -13.82 -3.08 0.89
N ARG A 290 -14.76 -2.94 -0.04
CA ARG A 290 -16.16 -3.37 0.14
C ARG A 290 -16.67 -4.12 -1.07
N GLY A 291 -17.75 -4.88 -0.89
CA GLY A 291 -18.44 -5.55 -1.98
C GLY A 291 -17.54 -6.38 -2.89
N ALA A 292 -17.58 -6.14 -4.20
CA ALA A 292 -16.77 -6.85 -5.18
C ALA A 292 -15.25 -6.76 -4.91
N ALA A 293 -14.78 -5.63 -4.35
CA ALA A 293 -13.36 -5.46 -4.02
C ALA A 293 -12.89 -6.42 -2.91
N MET A 294 -13.76 -6.81 -1.97
CA MET A 294 -13.41 -7.84 -0.97
C MET A 294 -13.22 -9.21 -1.62
N ARG A 295 -14.08 -9.58 -2.59
CA ARG A 295 -13.97 -10.84 -3.33
C ARG A 295 -12.69 -10.87 -4.16
N GLN A 296 -12.38 -9.78 -4.86
CA GLN A 296 -11.16 -9.68 -5.65
C GLN A 296 -9.91 -9.72 -4.76
N PHE A 297 -9.95 -9.04 -3.60
CA PHE A 297 -8.88 -9.12 -2.61
C PHE A 297 -8.65 -10.56 -2.12
N ALA A 298 -9.70 -11.33 -1.86
CA ALA A 298 -9.58 -12.71 -1.43
C ALA A 298 -8.89 -13.59 -2.47
N VAL A 299 -9.12 -13.32 -3.76
CA VAL A 299 -8.54 -14.09 -4.88
C VAL A 299 -7.08 -13.71 -5.13
N ASP A 300 -6.78 -12.41 -5.23
CA ASP A 300 -5.48 -11.95 -5.70
C ASP A 300 -4.46 -11.79 -4.56
N ILE A 301 -4.92 -11.45 -3.36
CA ILE A 301 -4.06 -11.10 -2.23
C ILE A 301 -4.31 -12.03 -1.05
N GLY A 302 -5.49 -11.97 -0.46
CA GLY A 302 -5.88 -12.78 0.69
C GLY A 302 -5.12 -12.47 1.99
N PHE A 303 -5.25 -13.38 2.95
CA PHE A 303 -4.51 -13.40 4.20
C PHE A 303 -3.78 -14.73 4.36
N SER A 304 -2.59 -14.72 4.97
CA SER A 304 -1.89 -15.93 5.40
C SER A 304 -2.38 -16.41 6.77
N LEU A 305 -2.84 -15.48 7.64
CA LEU A 305 -3.40 -15.81 8.94
C LEU A 305 -4.76 -16.48 8.79
N SER A 306 -4.85 -17.75 9.18
CA SER A 306 -6.04 -18.61 9.02
C SER A 306 -7.31 -17.97 9.57
N ARG A 307 -7.22 -17.31 10.74
CA ARG A 307 -8.35 -16.61 11.35
C ARG A 307 -8.89 -15.46 10.48
N LYS A 308 -7.99 -14.66 9.87
CA LYS A 308 -8.38 -13.55 9.00
C LYS A 308 -8.95 -14.05 7.67
N ALA A 309 -8.35 -15.10 7.10
CA ALA A 309 -8.84 -15.76 5.90
C ALA A 309 -10.24 -16.33 6.11
N ALA A 310 -10.45 -17.10 7.18
CA ALA A 310 -11.75 -17.67 7.50
C ALA A 310 -12.84 -16.59 7.74
N ALA A 311 -12.49 -15.49 8.39
CA ALA A 311 -13.42 -14.36 8.56
C ALA A 311 -13.80 -13.72 7.22
N LEU A 312 -12.83 -13.54 6.31
CA LEU A 312 -13.09 -13.01 4.98
C LEU A 312 -14.01 -13.94 4.18
N ASP A 313 -13.72 -15.24 4.17
CA ASP A 313 -14.51 -16.25 3.47
C ASP A 313 -15.93 -16.32 4.02
N ALA A 314 -16.08 -16.26 5.35
CA ALA A 314 -17.39 -16.26 6.00
C ALA A 314 -18.24 -15.05 5.56
N TRP A 315 -17.66 -13.84 5.47
CA TRP A 315 -18.37 -12.66 4.97
C TRP A 315 -18.69 -12.75 3.47
N ILE A 316 -17.75 -13.24 2.65
CA ILE A 316 -17.96 -13.43 1.21
C ILE A 316 -19.12 -14.43 0.94
N ALA A 317 -19.34 -15.41 1.83
CA ALA A 317 -20.41 -16.37 1.72
C ALA A 317 -21.79 -15.79 2.09
N THR A 318 -21.87 -14.61 2.71
CA THR A 318 -23.12 -13.93 3.02
C THR A 318 -23.64 -13.12 1.84
N ASP A 319 -24.96 -12.87 1.80
CA ASP A 319 -25.58 -11.95 0.84
C ASP A 319 -25.25 -10.46 1.14
N ASP A 320 -24.70 -10.16 2.32
CA ASP A 320 -24.31 -8.80 2.72
C ASP A 320 -23.13 -8.26 1.93
N VAL A 321 -22.31 -9.15 1.35
CA VAL A 321 -21.30 -8.78 0.35
C VAL A 321 -22.00 -8.73 -1.02
N ALA A 322 -22.84 -7.72 -1.19
CA ALA A 322 -23.58 -7.52 -2.41
C ALA A 322 -22.68 -7.63 -3.64
N VAL A 323 -23.15 -8.35 -4.63
CA VAL A 323 -22.65 -8.27 -6.02
C VAL A 323 -23.16 -6.92 -6.54
N GLY A 324 -22.64 -5.82 -6.01
CA GLY A 324 -22.91 -4.49 -6.53
C GLY A 324 -22.41 -4.40 -7.96
N ASP A 325 -22.95 -3.46 -8.73
CA ASP A 325 -22.39 -3.13 -10.03
C ASP A 325 -20.88 -2.83 -9.82
N PRO A 326 -19.96 -3.68 -10.34
CA PRO A 326 -18.53 -3.46 -10.17
C PRO A 326 -18.09 -2.09 -10.66
N TRP A 327 -18.89 -1.47 -11.51
CA TRP A 327 -18.64 -0.16 -12.11
C TRP A 327 -19.16 1.01 -11.27
N ALA A 328 -20.11 0.80 -10.37
CA ALA A 328 -20.66 1.84 -9.51
C ALA A 328 -19.62 2.35 -8.49
N ASP A 329 -18.72 1.48 -8.05
CA ASP A 329 -17.71 1.80 -7.03
C ASP A 329 -16.42 2.41 -7.61
N THR A 330 -16.25 2.42 -8.94
CA THR A 330 -15.04 2.92 -9.61
C THR A 330 -15.13 4.38 -10.02
N SER A 331 -16.32 4.97 -10.05
CA SER A 331 -16.48 6.40 -10.31
C SER A 331 -16.20 7.20 -9.03
N ILE A 332 -15.29 8.17 -9.14
CA ILE A 332 -14.94 9.07 -8.04
C ILE A 332 -15.34 10.50 -8.39
N ARG A 333 -15.61 11.31 -7.39
CA ARG A 333 -16.00 12.72 -7.56
C ARG A 333 -14.93 13.62 -6.97
N LEU A 334 -14.85 14.84 -7.49
CA LEU A 334 -13.97 15.86 -6.93
C LEU A 334 -14.57 16.38 -5.61
N ASP A 335 -13.83 16.18 -4.51
CA ASP A 335 -14.20 16.71 -3.19
C ASP A 335 -13.56 18.08 -2.94
N GLU A 336 -12.28 18.24 -3.34
CA GLU A 336 -11.53 19.44 -3.03
C GLU A 336 -10.52 19.78 -4.13
N ARG A 337 -10.33 21.08 -4.36
CA ARG A 337 -9.28 21.62 -5.22
C ARG A 337 -8.48 22.66 -4.43
N LEU A 338 -7.17 22.50 -4.38
CA LEU A 338 -6.24 23.39 -3.71
C LEU A 338 -5.19 23.89 -4.70
N ASP A 339 -4.93 25.19 -4.74
CA ASP A 339 -3.82 25.75 -5.50
C ASP A 339 -2.52 25.58 -4.72
N GLU A 340 -1.49 25.03 -5.36
CA GLU A 340 -0.18 24.76 -4.74
C GLU A 340 0.92 25.71 -5.26
N GLY A 341 0.55 26.71 -6.02
CA GLY A 341 1.48 27.70 -6.56
C GLY A 341 2.16 27.23 -7.85
N ILE A 342 3.36 27.73 -8.09
CA ILE A 342 4.14 27.46 -9.31
C ILE A 342 5.23 26.45 -9.00
N GLU A 343 5.22 25.31 -9.69
CA GLU A 343 6.20 24.25 -9.50
C GLU A 343 6.77 23.77 -10.83
N LEU A 344 7.89 23.03 -10.75
CA LEU A 344 8.46 22.34 -11.90
C LEU A 344 7.52 21.20 -12.32
N THR A 345 7.17 21.16 -13.59
CA THR A 345 6.23 20.19 -14.14
C THR A 345 6.88 19.30 -15.18
N TYR A 346 6.31 18.11 -15.33
CA TYR A 346 6.80 17.05 -16.20
C TYR A 346 5.68 16.57 -17.11
N GLU A 347 6.06 16.07 -18.28
CA GLU A 347 5.15 15.47 -19.24
C GLU A 347 5.66 14.08 -19.66
N ILE A 348 4.72 13.16 -19.79
CA ILE A 348 4.91 11.86 -20.41
C ILE A 348 4.14 11.87 -21.72
N ILE A 349 4.82 11.56 -22.85
CA ILE A 349 4.17 11.43 -24.14
C ILE A 349 3.91 9.95 -24.40
N GLU A 350 2.65 9.55 -24.28
CA GLU A 350 2.19 8.22 -24.65
C GLU A 350 1.69 8.27 -26.11
N PRO A 351 2.33 7.53 -27.04
CA PRO A 351 2.11 7.76 -28.48
C PRO A 351 0.82 7.13 -29.02
N ARG A 352 0.31 6.07 -28.39
CA ARG A 352 -0.80 5.28 -28.94
C ARG A 352 -2.16 5.83 -28.56
N ASN A 353 -2.42 5.92 -27.25
CA ASN A 353 -3.72 6.33 -26.74
C ASN A 353 -3.75 7.81 -26.32
N ARG A 354 -2.61 8.47 -26.32
CA ARG A 354 -2.40 9.84 -25.83
C ARG A 354 -2.94 10.05 -24.42
N SER A 355 -2.82 9.00 -23.60
CA SER A 355 -3.33 8.98 -22.23
C SER A 355 -2.60 7.91 -21.41
N TYR A 356 -2.53 8.15 -20.11
CA TYR A 356 -1.91 7.24 -19.15
C TYR A 356 -2.60 7.34 -17.79
N VAL A 357 -2.21 6.51 -16.84
CA VAL A 357 -2.78 6.51 -15.50
C VAL A 357 -1.79 7.10 -14.51
N VAL A 358 -2.25 8.05 -13.70
CA VAL A 358 -1.50 8.65 -12.59
C VAL A 358 -2.30 8.49 -11.31
N ASN A 359 -1.71 7.87 -10.29
CA ASN A 359 -2.37 7.62 -9.00
C ASN A 359 -3.76 6.98 -9.14
N GLY A 360 -3.90 6.05 -10.10
CA GLY A 360 -5.18 5.40 -10.39
C GLY A 360 -6.19 6.21 -11.21
N ILE A 361 -5.83 7.40 -11.71
CA ILE A 361 -6.71 8.28 -12.46
C ILE A 361 -6.23 8.37 -13.91
N ALA A 362 -7.14 8.21 -14.87
CA ALA A 362 -6.85 8.33 -16.29
C ALA A 362 -6.66 9.81 -16.69
N VAL A 363 -5.47 10.14 -17.20
CA VAL A 363 -5.10 11.49 -17.65
C VAL A 363 -4.67 11.47 -19.12
N GLY A 364 -4.97 12.54 -19.83
CA GLY A 364 -4.50 12.73 -21.21
C GLY A 364 -3.09 13.31 -21.27
N ASN A 365 -2.36 13.06 -22.36
CA ASN A 365 -1.13 13.80 -22.66
C ASN A 365 -1.42 15.30 -22.60
N GLY A 366 -0.43 16.09 -22.17
CA GLY A 366 -0.45 17.53 -22.35
C GLY A 366 -0.52 17.90 -23.84
N GLU A 367 -1.14 19.02 -24.15
CA GLU A 367 -0.98 19.57 -25.48
C GLU A 367 0.48 20.05 -25.62
N PRO A 368 1.16 19.74 -26.72
CA PRO A 368 2.48 20.34 -26.96
C PRO A 368 2.30 21.85 -26.88
N CYS A 369 3.10 22.51 -26.06
CA CYS A 369 3.20 23.97 -26.08
C CYS A 369 3.66 24.36 -27.46
N GLY A 370 2.76 24.95 -28.26
CA GLY A 370 3.07 25.54 -29.57
C GLY A 370 4.00 26.73 -29.44
#